data_1bc026ae2dd327debce254126b107a71
#
_entry.id   1bc026ae2dd327debce254126b107a71
#
_cell.length_a   1.000
_cell.length_b   1.000
_cell.length_c   1.000
_cell.angle_alpha   90.00
_cell.angle_beta   90.00
_cell.angle_gamma   90.00
#
_symmetry.space_group_name_H-M   'P 1'
#
loop_
_entity.id
_entity.type
_entity.pdbx_description
1 polymer ?
#
loop_
_entity_poly.entity_id
_entity_poly.type
_entity_poly.pdbx_seq_one_letter_code
_entity_poly.pdbx_strand_id
1 'polypeptide(L)' 'MFFVNQYIMTKQTDGTQKLTKAAYDRDTLYKAQAEFHRRQGNAMDASDTIWTLCMIIDEDGAVYASEKAVKPAEPETEA' A
#
# COMPACT_ATOMS: atom_id res chain seq x y z
N MET A 1 8.06 4.73 18.45
CA MET A 1 7.33 3.70 17.73
C MET A 1 6.74 4.29 16.46
N PHE A 2 6.89 3.59 15.37
CA PHE A 2 6.40 4.04 14.08
C PHE A 2 5.41 3.01 13.56
N PHE A 3 4.35 3.49 12.92
CA PHE A 3 3.32 2.61 12.38
C PHE A 3 3.29 2.75 10.87
N VAL A 4 3.30 1.63 10.18
CA VAL A 4 3.18 1.60 8.73
C VAL A 4 1.77 1.12 8.43
N ASN A 5 0.93 2.03 7.94
CA ASN A 5 -0.46 1.70 7.64
C ASN A 5 -0.63 1.58 6.14
N GLN A 6 -1.27 0.50 5.70
CA GLN A 6 -1.44 0.24 4.29
C GLN A 6 -2.89 -0.04 3.97
N TYR A 7 -3.37 0.54 2.89
CA TYR A 7 -4.71 0.31 2.37
C TYR A 7 -4.55 -0.16 0.93
N ILE A 8 -5.17 -1.29 0.58
CA ILE A 8 -5.05 -1.86 -0.74
C ILE A 8 -6.44 -2.09 -1.30
N MET A 9 -6.72 -1.51 -2.47
CA MET A 9 -7.97 -1.78 -3.17
C MET A 9 -7.69 -2.83 -4.23
N THR A 10 -8.41 -3.94 -4.16
CA THR A 10 -8.20 -5.04 -5.10
C THR A 10 -9.48 -5.33 -5.87
N LYS A 11 -9.31 -5.92 -7.05
CA LYS A 11 -10.43 -6.32 -7.88
C LYS A 11 -10.68 -7.80 -7.65
N GLN A 12 -11.91 -8.14 -7.34
CA GLN A 12 -12.27 -9.52 -7.10
C GLN A 12 -12.64 -10.23 -8.40
N THR A 13 -12.69 -11.54 -8.37
CA THR A 13 -12.99 -12.32 -9.58
C THR A 13 -14.41 -12.07 -10.08
N ASP A 14 -15.32 -11.65 -9.19
CA ASP A 14 -16.69 -11.37 -9.59
C ASP A 14 -16.86 -9.93 -10.06
N GLY A 15 -15.79 -9.17 -10.19
CA GLY A 15 -15.85 -7.79 -10.67
C GLY A 15 -16.00 -6.75 -9.59
N THR A 16 -16.25 -7.14 -8.35
CA THR A 16 -16.37 -6.17 -7.26
C THR A 16 -14.98 -5.75 -6.77
N GLN A 17 -14.93 -4.71 -5.96
CA GLN A 17 -13.68 -4.22 -5.39
C GLN A 17 -13.70 -4.41 -3.89
N LYS A 18 -12.55 -4.68 -3.32
CA LYS A 18 -12.43 -4.90 -1.88
C LYS A 18 -11.28 -4.09 -1.34
N LEU A 19 -11.52 -3.39 -0.22
CA LEU A 19 -10.48 -2.63 0.47
C LEU A 19 -9.92 -3.47 1.61
N THR A 20 -8.61 -3.65 1.60
CA THR A 20 -7.91 -4.37 2.67
C THR A 20 -7.05 -3.37 3.41
N LYS A 21 -7.01 -3.47 4.73
CA LYS A 21 -6.22 -2.60 5.57
C LYS A 21 -5.25 -3.43 6.37
N ALA A 22 -4.04 -2.94 6.53
CA ALA A 22 -3.02 -3.61 7.31
C ALA A 22 -2.19 -2.57 8.05
N ALA A 23 -1.69 -2.94 9.22
CA ALA A 23 -0.88 -2.07 10.04
C ALA A 23 0.30 -2.86 10.59
N TYR A 24 1.48 -2.24 10.54
CA TYR A 24 2.70 -2.87 11.03
C TYR A 24 3.42 -1.85 11.90
N ASP A 25 3.95 -2.26 13.06
CA ASP A 25 4.66 -1.32 13.89
C ASP A 25 6.14 -1.67 13.91
N ARG A 26 6.97 -0.66 13.97
CA ARG A 26 8.42 -0.81 14.00
C ARG A 26 8.99 0.18 15.02
N ASP A 27 10.11 -0.18 15.62
CA ASP A 27 10.68 0.64 16.68
C ASP A 27 11.57 1.75 16.14
N THR A 28 12.01 1.70 14.91
CA THR A 28 12.83 2.76 14.32
C THR A 28 12.27 3.19 12.99
N LEU A 29 12.56 4.44 12.61
CA LEU A 29 12.06 4.98 11.36
C LEU A 29 12.63 4.21 10.17
N TYR A 30 13.89 3.82 10.25
CA TYR A 30 14.50 3.15 9.12
C TYR A 30 13.90 1.77 8.92
N LYS A 31 13.50 1.08 9.98
CA LYS A 31 12.82 -0.21 9.84
C LYS A 31 11.40 -0.01 9.29
N ALA A 32 10.74 1.08 9.69
CA ALA A 32 9.44 1.42 9.13
C ALA A 32 9.54 1.75 7.65
N GLN A 33 10.59 2.44 7.23
CA GLN A 33 10.81 2.74 5.82
C GLN A 33 11.03 1.46 5.01
N ALA A 34 11.78 0.51 5.55
CA ALA A 34 11.99 -0.76 4.87
C ALA A 34 10.67 -1.52 4.71
N GLU A 35 9.84 -1.51 5.74
CA GLU A 35 8.54 -2.16 5.67
C GLU A 35 7.64 -1.45 4.66
N PHE A 36 7.64 -0.11 4.66
CA PHE A 36 6.86 0.70 3.75
C PHE A 36 7.19 0.33 2.29
N HIS A 37 8.46 0.31 1.94
CA HIS A 37 8.86 0.02 0.56
C HIS A 37 8.53 -1.42 0.16
N ARG A 38 8.73 -2.36 1.08
CA ARG A 38 8.43 -3.75 0.79
C ARG A 38 6.94 -3.96 0.57
N ARG A 39 6.09 -3.35 1.42
CA ARG A 39 4.64 -3.54 1.31
C ARG A 39 4.09 -2.87 0.07
N GLN A 40 4.58 -1.67 -0.27
CA GLN A 40 4.15 -1.00 -1.50
C GLN A 40 4.58 -1.82 -2.72
N GLY A 41 5.82 -2.32 -2.73
CA GLY A 41 6.31 -3.13 -3.85
C GLY A 41 5.50 -4.40 -4.02
N ASN A 42 5.23 -5.11 -2.92
CA ASN A 42 4.47 -6.35 -2.99
C ASN A 42 3.05 -6.09 -3.51
N ALA A 43 2.40 -5.02 -3.06
CA ALA A 43 1.06 -4.70 -3.51
C ALA A 43 1.05 -4.35 -5.00
N MET A 44 2.05 -3.61 -5.47
CA MET A 44 2.11 -3.24 -6.88
C MET A 44 2.43 -4.43 -7.78
N ASP A 45 3.09 -5.45 -7.24
CA ASP A 45 3.36 -6.67 -7.99
C ASP A 45 2.14 -7.56 -8.11
N ALA A 46 1.18 -7.46 -7.22
CA ALA A 46 0.00 -8.31 -7.24
C ALA A 46 -0.89 -7.93 -8.43
N SER A 47 -1.37 -8.91 -9.16
CA SER A 47 -2.09 -8.65 -10.40
C SER A 47 -3.48 -8.06 -10.17
N ASP A 48 -4.05 -8.26 -8.99
CA ASP A 48 -5.40 -7.80 -8.69
C ASP A 48 -5.45 -6.44 -7.99
N THR A 49 -4.32 -5.81 -7.72
CA THR A 49 -4.29 -4.52 -7.05
C THR A 49 -4.72 -3.42 -8.01
N ILE A 50 -5.64 -2.56 -7.55
CA ILE A 50 -6.05 -1.38 -8.30
C ILE A 50 -5.23 -0.19 -7.84
N TRP A 51 -5.14 0.01 -6.52
CA TRP A 51 -4.27 1.03 -5.96
C TRP A 51 -3.87 0.63 -4.55
N THR A 52 -2.79 1.21 -4.07
CA THR A 52 -2.33 0.96 -2.71
C THR A 52 -1.85 2.29 -2.12
N LEU A 53 -2.27 2.56 -0.89
CA LEU A 53 -1.87 3.74 -0.15
C LEU A 53 -1.13 3.25 1.09
N CYS A 54 0.08 3.74 1.29
CA CYS A 54 0.86 3.35 2.45
C CYS A 54 1.44 4.60 3.09
N MET A 55 1.50 4.63 4.41
CA MET A 55 2.03 5.80 5.11
C MET A 55 2.75 5.35 6.37
N ILE A 56 3.69 6.18 6.82
CA ILE A 56 4.40 5.97 8.07
C ILE A 56 4.03 7.12 8.99
N ILE A 57 3.52 6.80 10.17
CA ILE A 57 3.19 7.81 11.19
C ILE A 57 3.83 7.40 12.49
N ASP A 58 4.01 8.35 13.41
CA ASP A 58 4.52 8.04 14.74
C ASP A 58 3.39 8.09 15.77
N GLU A 59 3.74 7.94 17.03
CA GLU A 59 2.76 7.89 18.09
C GLU A 59 2.00 9.20 18.27
N ASP A 60 2.56 10.30 17.79
CA ASP A 60 1.91 11.61 17.87
C ASP A 60 1.13 11.93 16.62
N GLY A 61 1.11 11.02 15.65
CA GLY A 61 0.35 11.23 14.42
C GLY A 61 1.11 11.98 13.35
N ALA A 62 2.40 12.25 13.55
CA ALA A 62 3.19 12.93 12.52
C ALA A 62 3.44 11.96 11.36
N VAL A 63 3.25 12.45 10.13
CA VAL A 63 3.40 11.64 8.94
C VAL A 63 4.83 11.82 8.41
N TYR A 64 5.56 10.70 8.30
CA TYR A 64 6.92 10.72 7.80
C TYR A 64 7.01 10.33 6.34
N ALA A 65 6.05 9.59 5.83
CA ALA A 65 5.99 9.20 4.43
C ALA A 65 4.56 8.85 4.09
N SER A 66 4.15 9.16 2.87
CA SER A 66 2.82 8.80 2.39
C SER A 66 2.90 8.68 0.88
N GLU A 67 2.44 7.55 0.35
CA GLU A 67 2.48 7.33 -1.09
C GLU A 67 1.25 6.55 -1.51
N LYS A 68 0.56 7.07 -2.53
CA LYS A 68 -0.52 6.34 -3.15
C LYS A 68 -0.07 5.95 -4.55
N ALA A 69 0.02 4.67 -4.81
CA ALA A 69 0.40 4.15 -6.12
C ALA A 69 -0.83 3.58 -6.78
N VAL A 70 -1.15 4.06 -7.97
CA VAL A 70 -2.31 3.61 -8.72
C VAL A 70 -1.82 2.80 -9.90
N LYS A 71 -2.28 1.56 -9.97
CA LYS A 71 -1.86 0.71 -11.05
C LYS A 71 -2.62 1.11 -12.30
N PRO A 72 -1.95 1.38 -13.41
CA PRO A 72 -2.66 1.80 -14.61
C PRO A 72 -3.50 0.67 -15.15
N ALA A 73 -4.62 1.03 -15.75
CA ALA A 73 -5.45 0.03 -16.35
C ALA A 73 -4.71 -0.61 -17.49
N GLU A 74 -4.91 -1.92 -17.64
CA GLU A 74 -4.28 -2.59 -18.71
C GLU A 74 -4.83 -2.15 -20.01
N PRO A 75 -4.00 -1.86 -20.97
CA PRO A 75 -4.52 -1.35 -22.26
C PRO A 75 -5.04 -2.48 -23.01
N GLU A 76 -6.24 -2.77 -22.81
CA GLU A 76 -6.75 -3.81 -23.38
C GLU A 76 -6.61 -3.83 -24.77
N THR A 77 -6.41 -3.08 -25.30
CA THR A 77 -6.31 -3.27 -26.54
C THR A 77 -5.26 -3.00 -27.13
N GLU A 78 -4.56 -2.78 -26.61
CA GLU A 78 -3.57 -2.50 -27.06
C GLU A 78 -3.40 -3.03 -27.93
N ALA A 79 -3.76 -3.41 -28.00
CA ALA A 79 -3.58 -4.03 -28.82
C ALA A 79 -3.73 -3.70 -29.68
#